data_c415312badb7ec94d27a8e3dde74796e
#
_entry.id   c415312badb7ec94d27a8e3dde74796e
#
_cell.length_a   1.000
_cell.length_b   1.000
_cell.length_c   1.000
_cell.angle_alpha   90.00
_cell.angle_beta   90.00
_cell.angle_gamma   90.00
#
_symmetry.space_group_name_H-M   'P 1'
#
loop_
_entity.id
_entity.type
_entity.pdbx_description
1 polymer ?
#
loop_
_entity_poly.entity_id
_entity_poly.type
_entity_poly.pdbx_seq_one_letter_code
_entity_poly.pdbx_strand_id
1 'polypeptide(L)'
;PKLIIVRVSGYGQTGPYAGRPGYDFLIQGMAGLMSLTGEPDSQGGSPVKVGVAVTDLLTGLYAANAIQGALLERNQSGLGQYIDLALLDVQVAALANQASNYLIGGEIPQRLGNAHPNIVPYQAFSTADGHIILAVGNQGQFERLCQILGKPDWFKDQRYHSNSARVENRQQLCTQISQLLEKRSSEDWLTAFEQQQIPCGPINTLEQVFNDPQVLARNMLVNIEERRSGELTLAANPINYSRSQINYSVPPPELGSSTESILSNYLEYS
;
A
#
# COMPACT_ATOMS: atom_id res chain seq x y z
N PRO A 1 12.47 -19.38 29.76
CA PRO A 1 11.00 -19.48 29.77
C PRO A 1 10.29 -18.21 29.29
N LYS A 2 10.91 -17.00 29.49
CA LYS A 2 10.27 -15.70 29.14
C LYS A 2 10.72 -15.16 27.77
N LEU A 3 11.60 -15.84 27.05
CA LEU A 3 12.12 -15.38 25.77
C LEU A 3 11.05 -15.48 24.68
N ILE A 4 10.88 -14.41 23.92
CA ILE A 4 10.08 -14.38 22.70
C ILE A 4 11.06 -14.42 21.53
N ILE A 5 10.88 -15.40 20.65
CA ILE A 5 11.73 -15.60 19.47
C ILE A 5 10.84 -15.42 18.22
N VAL A 6 11.20 -14.47 17.37
CA VAL A 6 10.55 -14.32 16.07
C VAL A 6 11.51 -14.76 14.98
N ARG A 7 11.08 -15.70 14.16
CA ARG A 7 11.84 -16.15 13.01
C ARG A 7 11.10 -15.78 11.71
N VAL A 8 11.66 -14.82 11.02
CA VAL A 8 11.17 -14.38 9.71
C VAL A 8 11.91 -15.13 8.61
N SER A 9 11.19 -15.68 7.67
CA SER A 9 11.77 -16.42 6.53
C SER A 9 10.89 -16.32 5.29
N GLY A 10 11.38 -16.75 4.13
CA GLY A 10 10.61 -16.72 2.88
C GLY A 10 9.35 -17.58 2.91
N TYR A 11 9.46 -18.78 3.50
CA TYR A 11 8.42 -19.83 3.37
C TYR A 11 8.01 -20.48 4.69
N GLY A 12 8.46 -19.97 5.84
CA GLY A 12 8.23 -20.60 7.15
C GLY A 12 9.23 -21.71 7.46
N GLN A 13 9.09 -22.30 8.66
CA GLN A 13 9.99 -23.31 9.19
C GLN A 13 9.56 -24.75 8.84
N THR A 14 8.38 -24.91 8.28
CA THR A 14 7.78 -26.20 7.90
C THR A 14 7.30 -26.19 6.46
N GLY A 15 6.92 -27.35 5.96
CA GLY A 15 6.40 -27.49 4.59
C GLY A 15 7.47 -27.69 3.52
N PRO A 16 7.06 -27.90 2.26
CA PRO A 16 7.96 -28.33 1.18
C PRO A 16 9.00 -27.28 0.77
N TYR A 17 8.83 -26.02 1.15
CA TYR A 17 9.71 -24.89 0.77
C TYR A 17 10.54 -24.36 1.93
N ALA A 18 10.46 -24.93 3.13
CA ALA A 18 11.15 -24.42 4.32
C ALA A 18 12.66 -24.23 4.15
N GLY A 19 13.32 -25.06 3.32
CA GLY A 19 14.75 -24.94 3.03
C GLY A 19 15.12 -24.01 1.87
N ARG A 20 14.15 -23.33 1.24
CA ARG A 20 14.41 -22.46 0.08
C ARG A 20 14.73 -21.03 0.52
N PRO A 21 15.62 -20.32 -0.19
CA PRO A 21 15.79 -18.89 -0.02
C PRO A 21 14.54 -18.17 -0.57
N GLY A 22 14.11 -17.10 0.13
CA GLY A 22 12.98 -16.26 -0.28
C GLY A 22 13.33 -14.80 -0.12
N TYR A 23 12.97 -14.00 -1.14
CA TYR A 23 13.08 -12.56 -1.15
C TYR A 23 11.77 -11.95 -1.62
N ASP A 24 11.50 -10.71 -1.26
CA ASP A 24 10.28 -9.95 -1.60
C ASP A 24 9.82 -10.17 -3.04
N PHE A 25 10.67 -9.94 -4.02
CA PHE A 25 10.31 -10.04 -5.44
C PHE A 25 9.84 -11.44 -5.83
N LEU A 26 10.55 -12.47 -5.36
CA LEU A 26 10.17 -13.87 -5.62
C LEU A 26 8.81 -14.19 -4.99
N ILE A 27 8.58 -13.70 -3.77
CA ILE A 27 7.33 -13.92 -3.05
C ILE A 27 6.17 -13.16 -3.68
N GLN A 28 6.36 -11.93 -4.17
CA GLN A 28 5.33 -11.22 -4.92
C GLN A 28 4.85 -12.04 -6.14
N GLY A 29 5.76 -12.71 -6.82
CA GLY A 29 5.43 -13.65 -7.92
C GLY A 29 4.70 -14.89 -7.44
N MET A 30 5.29 -15.61 -6.49
CA MET A 30 4.79 -16.91 -6.05
C MET A 30 3.49 -16.84 -5.25
N ALA A 31 3.28 -15.75 -4.50
CA ALA A 31 2.06 -15.54 -3.71
C ALA A 31 0.93 -14.85 -4.50
N GLY A 32 1.08 -14.68 -5.81
CA GLY A 32 0.00 -14.24 -6.68
C GLY A 32 -0.16 -12.72 -6.85
N LEU A 33 0.57 -11.87 -6.12
CA LEU A 33 0.43 -10.42 -6.24
C LEU A 33 0.72 -9.94 -7.68
N MET A 34 1.78 -10.46 -8.32
CA MET A 34 2.14 -10.07 -9.68
C MET A 34 1.12 -10.50 -10.73
N SER A 35 0.30 -11.53 -10.46
CA SER A 35 -0.80 -11.91 -11.34
C SER A 35 -1.96 -10.90 -11.36
N LEU A 36 -1.99 -9.99 -10.38
CA LEU A 36 -3.01 -8.95 -10.19
C LEU A 36 -2.51 -7.54 -10.58
N THR A 37 -1.18 -7.37 -10.66
CA THR A 37 -0.53 -6.06 -10.85
C THR A 37 0.03 -5.93 -12.25
N GLY A 38 -0.30 -4.84 -12.94
CA GLY A 38 0.09 -4.54 -14.32
C GLY A 38 -1.11 -4.33 -15.24
N GLU A 39 -0.84 -3.90 -16.46
CA GLU A 39 -1.85 -3.73 -17.48
C GLU A 39 -2.44 -5.08 -17.94
N PRO A 40 -3.71 -5.12 -18.41
CA PRO A 40 -4.33 -6.33 -18.92
C PRO A 40 -3.56 -6.97 -20.08
N ASP A 41 -3.59 -8.31 -20.16
CA ASP A 41 -2.99 -9.04 -21.30
C ASP A 41 -3.55 -8.59 -22.64
N SER A 42 -4.84 -8.25 -22.70
CA SER A 42 -5.52 -7.74 -23.88
C SER A 42 -4.97 -6.41 -24.40
N GLN A 43 -4.21 -5.69 -23.56
CA GLN A 43 -3.52 -4.43 -23.89
C GLN A 43 -2.00 -4.61 -24.01
N GLY A 44 -1.52 -5.85 -24.12
CA GLY A 44 -0.09 -6.16 -24.21
C GLY A 44 0.66 -6.03 -22.88
N GLY A 45 -0.06 -6.00 -21.76
CA GLY A 45 0.53 -5.93 -20.43
C GLY A 45 1.18 -7.26 -19.99
N SER A 46 1.98 -7.18 -18.92
CA SER A 46 2.63 -8.33 -18.31
C SER A 46 2.57 -8.23 -16.78
N PRO A 47 2.79 -9.33 -16.03
CA PRO A 47 2.90 -9.29 -14.59
C PRO A 47 4.00 -8.31 -14.12
N VAL A 48 3.66 -7.39 -13.21
CA VAL A 48 4.57 -6.37 -12.70
C VAL A 48 4.64 -6.43 -11.18
N LYS A 49 5.84 -6.33 -10.61
CA LYS A 49 6.00 -6.19 -9.16
C LYS A 49 5.62 -4.78 -8.70
N VAL A 50 5.25 -4.62 -7.45
CA VAL A 50 5.14 -3.30 -6.82
C VAL A 50 6.52 -2.63 -6.74
N GLY A 51 6.59 -1.32 -6.90
CA GLY A 51 7.83 -0.55 -6.99
C GLY A 51 8.70 -0.56 -5.72
N VAL A 52 8.12 -0.94 -4.58
CA VAL A 52 8.81 -1.12 -3.29
C VAL A 52 8.77 -2.58 -2.86
N ALA A 53 9.59 -2.98 -1.88
CA ALA A 53 9.58 -4.32 -1.28
C ALA A 53 8.36 -4.47 -0.34
N VAL A 54 7.15 -4.49 -0.91
CA VAL A 54 5.88 -4.42 -0.18
C VAL A 54 5.67 -5.62 0.74
N THR A 55 6.10 -6.82 0.33
CA THR A 55 6.00 -8.04 1.15
C THR A 55 6.89 -7.94 2.39
N ASP A 56 8.13 -7.43 2.24
CA ASP A 56 9.04 -7.21 3.36
C ASP A 56 8.48 -6.18 4.34
N LEU A 57 7.95 -5.05 3.83
CA LEU A 57 7.33 -4.02 4.67
C LEU A 57 6.15 -4.57 5.47
N LEU A 58 5.25 -5.30 4.83
CA LEU A 58 4.11 -5.93 5.50
C LEU A 58 4.57 -6.97 6.51
N THR A 59 5.57 -7.79 6.18
CA THR A 59 6.13 -8.79 7.09
C THR A 59 6.74 -8.13 8.33
N GLY A 60 7.44 -7.01 8.17
CA GLY A 60 7.95 -6.22 9.29
C GLY A 60 6.84 -5.70 10.20
N LEU A 61 5.73 -5.21 9.64
CA LEU A 61 4.56 -4.77 10.41
C LEU A 61 3.88 -5.95 11.13
N TYR A 62 3.72 -7.10 10.48
CA TYR A 62 3.20 -8.31 11.12
C TYR A 62 4.13 -8.80 12.24
N ALA A 63 5.45 -8.75 12.06
CA ALA A 63 6.42 -9.11 13.09
C ALA A 63 6.30 -8.19 14.32
N ALA A 64 6.22 -6.87 14.13
CA ALA A 64 6.03 -5.92 15.21
C ALA A 64 4.72 -6.17 15.97
N ASN A 65 3.63 -6.45 15.27
CA ASN A 65 2.34 -6.77 15.87
C ASN A 65 2.38 -8.09 16.64
N ALA A 66 2.99 -9.14 16.08
CA ALA A 66 3.14 -10.44 16.73
C ALA A 66 3.99 -10.36 18.01
N ILE A 67 5.07 -9.57 17.99
CA ILE A 67 5.89 -9.31 19.17
C ILE A 67 5.07 -8.61 20.28
N GLN A 68 4.31 -7.58 19.94
CA GLN A 68 3.45 -6.88 20.89
C GLN A 68 2.38 -7.82 21.47
N GLY A 69 1.72 -8.64 20.65
CA GLY A 69 0.78 -9.67 21.08
C GLY A 69 1.42 -10.68 22.04
N ALA A 70 2.62 -11.17 21.72
CA ALA A 70 3.37 -12.10 22.55
C ALA A 70 3.83 -11.47 23.89
N LEU A 71 4.18 -10.18 23.89
CA LEU A 71 4.50 -9.45 25.12
C LEU A 71 3.29 -9.30 26.04
N LEU A 72 2.12 -8.98 25.47
CA LEU A 72 0.87 -8.89 26.23
C LEU A 72 0.45 -10.25 26.81
N GLU A 73 0.54 -11.32 26.01
CA GLU A 73 0.27 -12.68 26.46
C GLU A 73 1.23 -13.10 27.57
N ARG A 74 2.54 -12.84 27.41
CA ARG A 74 3.56 -13.14 28.42
C ARG A 74 3.29 -12.45 29.77
N ASN A 75 2.70 -11.25 29.76
CA ASN A 75 2.33 -10.56 31.00
C ASN A 75 1.24 -11.31 31.80
N GLN A 76 0.46 -12.16 31.13
CA GLN A 76 -0.57 -13.00 31.76
C GLN A 76 -0.04 -14.38 32.11
N SER A 77 0.62 -15.06 31.20
CA SER A 77 1.10 -16.45 31.35
C SER A 77 2.44 -16.57 32.07
N GLY A 78 3.28 -15.52 32.02
CA GLY A 78 4.67 -15.57 32.47
C GLY A 78 5.63 -16.28 31.51
N LEU A 79 5.14 -16.75 30.35
CA LEU A 79 5.90 -17.55 29.39
C LEU A 79 6.19 -16.77 28.09
N GLY A 80 7.36 -16.99 27.53
CA GLY A 80 7.68 -16.57 26.16
C GLY A 80 7.18 -17.58 25.14
N GLN A 81 7.31 -17.25 23.86
CA GLN A 81 6.89 -18.14 22.79
C GLN A 81 7.74 -17.96 21.53
N TYR A 82 7.64 -18.95 20.67
CA TYR A 82 8.25 -18.92 19.34
C TYR A 82 7.20 -18.48 18.32
N ILE A 83 7.59 -17.57 17.42
CA ILE A 83 6.75 -17.02 16.36
C ILE A 83 7.44 -17.35 15.04
N ASP A 84 6.79 -18.15 14.20
CA ASP A 84 7.19 -18.42 12.82
C ASP A 84 6.40 -17.49 11.90
N LEU A 85 7.09 -16.70 11.11
CA LEU A 85 6.49 -15.70 10.22
C LEU A 85 7.10 -15.83 8.83
N ALA A 86 6.29 -16.23 7.86
CA ALA A 86 6.72 -16.40 6.47
C ALA A 86 6.26 -15.22 5.60
N LEU A 87 7.17 -14.73 4.74
CA LEU A 87 6.82 -13.74 3.72
C LEU A 87 5.70 -14.23 2.81
N LEU A 88 5.72 -15.51 2.43
CA LEU A 88 4.67 -16.12 1.60
C LEU A 88 3.29 -16.00 2.25
N ASP A 89 3.19 -16.36 3.53
CA ASP A 89 1.92 -16.35 4.27
C ASP A 89 1.37 -14.94 4.40
N VAL A 90 2.27 -13.99 4.71
CA VAL A 90 1.92 -12.56 4.80
C VAL A 90 1.42 -12.04 3.45
N GLN A 91 2.10 -12.37 2.35
CA GLN A 91 1.67 -11.90 1.04
C GLN A 91 0.34 -12.55 0.61
N VAL A 92 0.11 -13.82 0.92
CA VAL A 92 -1.18 -14.47 0.67
C VAL A 92 -2.30 -13.80 1.46
N ALA A 93 -2.08 -13.49 2.75
CA ALA A 93 -3.03 -12.73 3.56
C ALA A 93 -3.30 -11.32 2.99
N ALA A 94 -2.29 -10.69 2.40
CA ALA A 94 -2.40 -9.36 1.81
C ALA A 94 -3.13 -9.31 0.45
N LEU A 95 -3.52 -10.44 -0.14
CA LEU A 95 -4.35 -10.46 -1.36
C LEU A 95 -5.79 -9.96 -1.12
N ALA A 96 -6.23 -9.88 0.13
CA ALA A 96 -7.45 -9.23 0.58
C ALA A 96 -8.71 -9.62 -0.24
N ASN A 97 -9.40 -8.63 -0.82
CA ASN A 97 -10.61 -8.85 -1.61
C ASN A 97 -10.39 -9.71 -2.87
N GLN A 98 -9.21 -9.71 -3.45
CA GLN A 98 -8.91 -10.55 -4.62
C GLN A 98 -8.87 -12.04 -4.25
N ALA A 99 -8.32 -12.37 -3.07
CA ALA A 99 -8.42 -13.73 -2.54
C ALA A 99 -9.90 -14.14 -2.32
N SER A 100 -10.73 -13.22 -1.81
CA SER A 100 -12.17 -13.48 -1.63
C SER A 100 -12.91 -13.65 -2.97
N ASN A 101 -12.57 -12.87 -3.99
CA ASN A 101 -13.13 -13.03 -5.34
C ASN A 101 -12.88 -14.44 -5.88
N TYR A 102 -11.69 -15.00 -5.64
CA TYR A 102 -11.36 -16.37 -6.06
C TYR A 102 -11.97 -17.43 -5.14
N LEU A 103 -11.73 -17.34 -3.83
CA LEU A 103 -12.11 -18.41 -2.88
C LEU A 103 -13.62 -18.54 -2.68
N ILE A 104 -14.35 -17.43 -2.77
CA ILE A 104 -15.80 -17.38 -2.55
C ILE A 104 -16.54 -17.26 -3.89
N GLY A 105 -16.08 -16.35 -4.77
CA GLY A 105 -16.72 -16.09 -6.06
C GLY A 105 -16.35 -17.11 -7.14
N GLY A 106 -15.26 -17.87 -6.99
CA GLY A 106 -14.79 -18.86 -7.97
C GLY A 106 -14.15 -18.26 -9.22
N GLU A 107 -14.01 -16.92 -9.29
CA GLU A 107 -13.43 -16.25 -10.44
C GLU A 107 -11.91 -16.08 -10.27
N ILE A 108 -11.16 -16.37 -11.33
CA ILE A 108 -9.71 -16.11 -11.34
C ILE A 108 -9.49 -14.62 -11.65
N PRO A 109 -9.00 -13.82 -10.68
CA PRO A 109 -8.79 -12.39 -10.91
C PRO A 109 -7.77 -12.15 -12.02
N GLN A 110 -8.01 -11.10 -12.81
CA GLN A 110 -7.14 -10.68 -13.91
C GLN A 110 -6.49 -9.34 -13.56
N ARG A 111 -5.40 -9.01 -14.26
CA ARG A 111 -4.82 -7.67 -14.20
C ARG A 111 -5.78 -6.65 -14.84
N LEU A 112 -5.99 -5.55 -14.15
CA LEU A 112 -6.91 -4.47 -14.55
C LEU A 112 -6.20 -3.10 -14.65
N GLY A 113 -4.87 -3.09 -14.73
CA GLY A 113 -4.11 -1.85 -14.64
C GLY A 113 -4.40 -1.14 -13.31
N ASN A 114 -4.86 0.09 -13.40
CA ASN A 114 -5.22 0.91 -12.24
C ASN A 114 -6.67 0.71 -11.76
N ALA A 115 -7.48 -0.13 -12.43
CA ALA A 115 -8.89 -0.23 -12.13
C ALA A 115 -9.17 -1.14 -10.93
N HIS A 116 -10.07 -0.68 -10.03
CA HIS A 116 -10.56 -1.50 -8.92
C HIS A 116 -11.48 -2.62 -9.44
N PRO A 117 -11.31 -3.90 -9.01
CA PRO A 117 -12.09 -5.01 -9.54
C PRO A 117 -13.60 -4.90 -9.27
N ASN A 118 -13.99 -4.43 -8.09
CA ASN A 118 -15.36 -4.48 -7.59
C ASN A 118 -16.08 -3.13 -7.51
N ILE A 119 -15.43 -2.01 -7.87
CA ILE A 119 -15.99 -0.66 -7.77
C ILE A 119 -15.74 0.10 -9.07
N VAL A 120 -16.74 0.80 -9.61
CA VAL A 120 -16.65 1.56 -10.87
C VAL A 120 -17.47 2.87 -10.78
N PRO A 121 -16.88 4.03 -11.24
CA PRO A 121 -15.49 4.21 -11.65
C PRO A 121 -14.54 4.35 -10.46
N TYR A 122 -13.42 3.65 -10.49
CA TYR A 122 -12.38 3.71 -9.48
C TYR A 122 -11.05 3.34 -10.13
N GLN A 123 -10.35 4.34 -10.71
CA GLN A 123 -9.09 4.15 -11.44
C GLN A 123 -8.40 5.48 -11.76
N ALA A 124 -7.23 5.40 -12.38
CA ALA A 124 -6.62 6.56 -13.04
C ALA A 124 -7.29 6.85 -14.38
N PHE A 125 -7.43 8.13 -14.72
CA PHE A 125 -7.96 8.61 -16.00
C PHE A 125 -7.05 9.66 -16.60
N SER A 126 -6.92 9.68 -17.92
CA SER A 126 -6.24 10.73 -18.65
C SER A 126 -7.05 12.03 -18.65
N THR A 127 -6.36 13.15 -18.62
CA THR A 127 -6.88 14.51 -18.77
C THR A 127 -6.19 15.19 -19.95
N ALA A 128 -6.45 16.47 -20.18
CA ALA A 128 -5.81 17.20 -21.27
C ALA A 128 -4.27 17.34 -21.11
N ASP A 129 -3.76 17.29 -19.87
CA ASP A 129 -2.37 17.60 -19.55
C ASP A 129 -1.69 16.55 -18.64
N GLY A 130 -2.36 15.42 -18.34
CA GLY A 130 -1.79 14.40 -17.49
C GLY A 130 -2.78 13.31 -17.09
N HIS A 131 -2.75 12.93 -15.81
CA HIS A 131 -3.61 11.90 -15.26
C HIS A 131 -4.09 12.28 -13.87
N ILE A 132 -5.32 11.87 -13.55
CA ILE A 132 -5.88 11.97 -12.19
C ILE A 132 -6.42 10.62 -11.73
N ILE A 133 -6.42 10.41 -10.42
CA ILE A 133 -7.15 9.31 -9.79
C ILE A 133 -8.56 9.79 -9.49
N LEU A 134 -9.55 8.97 -9.84
CA LEU A 134 -10.96 9.17 -9.49
C LEU A 134 -11.46 7.92 -8.78
N ALA A 135 -12.01 8.08 -7.56
CA ALA A 135 -12.42 6.98 -6.69
C ALA A 135 -13.88 7.16 -6.22
N VAL A 136 -14.82 6.69 -7.02
CA VAL A 136 -16.26 6.80 -6.72
C VAL A 136 -16.73 5.55 -5.98
N GLY A 137 -16.75 5.63 -4.65
CA GLY A 137 -17.00 4.49 -3.77
C GLY A 137 -18.48 4.23 -3.44
N ASN A 138 -19.39 5.17 -3.72
CA ASN A 138 -20.80 5.03 -3.38
C ASN A 138 -21.74 5.74 -4.37
N GLN A 139 -23.04 5.49 -4.22
CA GLN A 139 -24.06 5.97 -5.16
C GLN A 139 -24.20 7.49 -5.16
N GLY A 140 -24.12 8.15 -4.00
CA GLY A 140 -24.19 9.62 -3.94
C GLY A 140 -23.00 10.31 -4.59
N GLN A 141 -21.80 9.72 -4.52
CA GLN A 141 -20.62 10.20 -5.25
C GLN A 141 -20.80 10.02 -6.77
N PHE A 142 -21.40 8.91 -7.22
CA PHE A 142 -21.69 8.69 -8.63
C PHE A 142 -22.71 9.69 -9.18
N GLU A 143 -23.74 10.01 -8.41
CA GLU A 143 -24.72 11.04 -8.79
C GLU A 143 -24.05 12.40 -9.01
N ARG A 144 -23.23 12.84 -8.05
CA ARG A 144 -22.47 14.10 -8.17
C ARG A 144 -21.49 14.09 -9.35
N LEU A 145 -20.81 12.96 -9.59
CA LEU A 145 -19.96 12.78 -10.76
C LEU A 145 -20.75 12.99 -12.05
N CYS A 146 -21.93 12.36 -12.19
CA CYS A 146 -22.77 12.53 -13.37
C CYS A 146 -23.16 13.99 -13.61
N GLN A 147 -23.44 14.75 -12.56
CA GLN A 147 -23.74 16.18 -12.65
C GLN A 147 -22.54 16.99 -13.13
N ILE A 148 -21.36 16.78 -12.55
CA ILE A 148 -20.11 17.48 -12.92
C ILE A 148 -19.73 17.19 -14.37
N LEU A 149 -19.90 15.95 -14.80
CA LEU A 149 -19.60 15.53 -16.17
C LEU A 149 -20.66 15.99 -17.19
N GLY A 150 -21.75 16.66 -16.76
CA GLY A 150 -22.86 17.07 -17.63
C GLY A 150 -23.67 15.90 -18.17
N LYS A 151 -23.72 14.79 -17.44
CA LYS A 151 -24.42 13.55 -17.79
C LYS A 151 -25.38 13.09 -16.70
N PRO A 152 -26.32 13.92 -16.22
CA PRO A 152 -27.20 13.58 -15.10
C PRO A 152 -28.08 12.35 -15.38
N ASP A 153 -28.35 12.05 -16.65
CA ASP A 153 -29.16 10.89 -17.04
C ASP A 153 -28.45 9.55 -16.78
N TRP A 154 -27.12 9.53 -16.71
CA TRP A 154 -26.39 8.31 -16.40
C TRP A 154 -26.75 7.72 -15.02
N PHE A 155 -27.13 8.55 -14.07
CA PHE A 155 -27.52 8.09 -12.75
C PHE A 155 -28.79 7.23 -12.77
N LYS A 156 -29.70 7.48 -13.75
CA LYS A 156 -30.95 6.74 -13.95
C LYS A 156 -30.85 5.64 -15.02
N ASP A 157 -29.75 5.58 -15.74
CA ASP A 157 -29.52 4.58 -16.78
C ASP A 157 -29.38 3.18 -16.18
N GLN A 158 -30.12 2.20 -16.68
CA GLN A 158 -30.10 0.82 -16.19
C GLN A 158 -28.69 0.19 -16.24
N ARG A 159 -27.82 0.67 -17.13
CA ARG A 159 -26.43 0.22 -17.23
C ARG A 159 -25.54 0.73 -16.10
N TYR A 160 -25.94 1.80 -15.40
CA TYR A 160 -25.07 2.51 -14.44
C TYR A 160 -25.75 2.79 -13.08
N HIS A 161 -27.02 2.48 -12.92
CA HIS A 161 -27.85 2.82 -11.76
C HIS A 161 -27.37 2.18 -10.45
N SER A 162 -26.59 1.12 -10.51
CA SER A 162 -25.99 0.45 -9.35
C SER A 162 -24.51 0.16 -9.57
N ASN A 163 -23.75 -0.08 -8.50
CA ASN A 163 -22.35 -0.44 -8.65
C ASN A 163 -22.17 -1.75 -9.45
N SER A 164 -23.01 -2.76 -9.23
CA SER A 164 -22.94 -4.02 -9.99
C SER A 164 -23.17 -3.77 -11.48
N ALA A 165 -24.19 -2.98 -11.84
CA ALA A 165 -24.45 -2.62 -13.23
C ALA A 165 -23.26 -1.85 -13.85
N ARG A 166 -22.59 -0.96 -13.07
CA ARG A 166 -21.39 -0.27 -13.55
C ARG A 166 -20.19 -1.19 -13.72
N VAL A 167 -20.04 -2.19 -12.84
CA VAL A 167 -18.98 -3.23 -12.97
C VAL A 167 -19.17 -4.02 -14.27
N GLU A 168 -20.40 -4.46 -14.56
CA GLU A 168 -20.76 -5.17 -15.80
C GLU A 168 -20.52 -4.32 -17.05
N ASN A 169 -20.79 -3.01 -16.97
CA ASN A 169 -20.65 -2.06 -18.09
C ASN A 169 -19.39 -1.18 -17.97
N ARG A 170 -18.38 -1.63 -17.21
CA ARG A 170 -17.15 -0.92 -16.88
C ARG A 170 -16.49 -0.27 -18.10
N GLN A 171 -16.23 -1.06 -19.14
CA GLN A 171 -15.52 -0.59 -20.30
C GLN A 171 -16.24 0.60 -20.97
N GLN A 172 -17.54 0.48 -21.18
CA GLN A 172 -18.33 1.54 -21.80
C GLN A 172 -18.35 2.80 -20.96
N LEU A 173 -18.61 2.68 -19.65
CA LEU A 173 -18.67 3.83 -18.76
C LEU A 173 -17.32 4.54 -18.63
N CYS A 174 -16.25 3.79 -18.37
CA CYS A 174 -14.91 4.37 -18.19
C CYS A 174 -14.37 5.01 -19.48
N THR A 175 -14.65 4.42 -20.66
CA THR A 175 -14.30 5.05 -21.95
C THR A 175 -15.02 6.40 -22.12
N GLN A 176 -16.31 6.47 -21.79
CA GLN A 176 -17.06 7.73 -21.89
C GLN A 176 -16.57 8.78 -20.89
N ILE A 177 -16.20 8.36 -19.67
CA ILE A 177 -15.61 9.25 -18.66
C ILE A 177 -14.25 9.78 -19.17
N SER A 178 -13.35 8.94 -19.68
CA SER A 178 -12.06 9.36 -20.25
C SER A 178 -12.24 10.43 -21.31
N GLN A 179 -13.12 10.22 -22.29
CA GLN A 179 -13.41 11.18 -23.36
C GLN A 179 -13.90 12.56 -22.85
N LEU A 180 -14.52 12.60 -21.69
CA LEU A 180 -14.93 13.85 -21.05
C LEU A 180 -13.79 14.49 -20.28
N LEU A 181 -12.99 13.68 -19.56
CA LEU A 181 -11.89 14.18 -18.75
C LEU A 181 -10.73 14.73 -19.58
N GLU A 182 -10.47 14.19 -20.76
CA GLU A 182 -9.47 14.67 -21.72
C GLU A 182 -9.73 16.11 -22.24
N LYS A 183 -10.90 16.68 -21.97
CA LYS A 183 -11.28 18.03 -22.46
C LYS A 183 -10.83 19.18 -21.55
N ARG A 184 -10.38 18.90 -20.34
CA ARG A 184 -9.95 19.92 -19.36
C ARG A 184 -8.66 19.49 -18.67
N SER A 185 -7.96 20.43 -18.04
CA SER A 185 -6.76 20.19 -17.27
C SER A 185 -7.03 19.32 -16.02
N SER A 186 -5.98 18.68 -15.52
CA SER A 186 -6.02 17.96 -14.24
C SER A 186 -6.47 18.85 -13.09
N GLU A 187 -5.92 20.08 -13.01
CA GLU A 187 -6.23 21.05 -11.96
C GLU A 187 -7.70 21.45 -11.95
N ASP A 188 -8.27 21.74 -13.13
CA ASP A 188 -9.68 22.08 -13.26
C ASP A 188 -10.61 20.96 -12.78
N TRP A 189 -10.26 19.69 -13.13
CA TRP A 189 -11.06 18.54 -12.70
C TRP A 189 -10.92 18.26 -11.21
N LEU A 190 -9.71 18.30 -10.67
CA LEU A 190 -9.48 18.09 -9.23
C LEU A 190 -10.26 19.13 -8.41
N THR A 191 -10.16 20.40 -8.78
CA THR A 191 -10.92 21.47 -8.13
C THR A 191 -12.44 21.21 -8.17
N ALA A 192 -12.98 20.84 -9.33
CA ALA A 192 -14.41 20.56 -9.48
C ALA A 192 -14.88 19.35 -8.66
N PHE A 193 -14.08 18.29 -8.60
CA PHE A 193 -14.40 17.09 -7.83
C PHE A 193 -14.28 17.30 -6.32
N GLU A 194 -13.24 17.99 -5.85
CA GLU A 194 -13.04 18.33 -4.45
C GLU A 194 -14.19 19.19 -3.89
N GLN A 195 -14.64 20.21 -4.62
CA GLN A 195 -15.78 21.05 -4.24
C GLN A 195 -17.08 20.23 -4.01
N GLN A 196 -17.20 19.10 -4.68
CA GLN A 196 -18.34 18.19 -4.56
C GLN A 196 -18.04 16.95 -3.71
N GLN A 197 -16.92 16.95 -2.98
CA GLN A 197 -16.52 15.85 -2.10
C GLN A 197 -16.46 14.50 -2.82
N ILE A 198 -15.97 14.47 -4.04
CA ILE A 198 -15.65 13.26 -4.78
C ILE A 198 -14.17 12.96 -4.55
N PRO A 199 -13.80 11.78 -4.02
CA PRO A 199 -12.41 11.42 -3.82
C PRO A 199 -11.65 11.37 -5.15
N CYS A 200 -10.66 12.24 -5.28
CA CYS A 200 -9.79 12.37 -6.43
C CYS A 200 -8.40 12.84 -5.99
N GLY A 201 -7.42 12.72 -6.85
CA GLY A 201 -6.08 13.22 -6.58
C GLY A 201 -5.14 13.06 -7.77
N PRO A 202 -4.01 13.78 -7.76
CA PRO A 202 -2.96 13.62 -8.76
C PRO A 202 -2.18 12.31 -8.55
N ILE A 203 -1.38 11.94 -9.53
CA ILE A 203 -0.34 10.90 -9.40
C ILE A 203 0.99 11.63 -9.23
N ASN A 204 1.43 11.77 -7.99
CA ASN A 204 2.61 12.54 -7.65
C ASN A 204 3.92 11.77 -7.86
N THR A 205 4.96 12.48 -8.30
CA THR A 205 6.35 12.05 -8.18
C THR A 205 6.83 12.15 -6.73
N LEU A 206 7.96 11.52 -6.37
CA LEU A 206 8.54 11.66 -5.02
C LEU A 206 8.87 13.11 -4.68
N GLU A 207 9.34 13.89 -5.65
CA GLU A 207 9.58 15.33 -5.45
C GLU A 207 8.29 16.06 -5.06
N GLN A 208 7.19 15.80 -5.77
CA GLN A 208 5.88 16.38 -5.46
C GLN A 208 5.35 15.90 -4.09
N VAL A 209 5.53 14.62 -3.75
CA VAL A 209 5.13 14.07 -2.45
C VAL A 209 5.83 14.79 -1.30
N PHE A 210 7.15 14.99 -1.37
CA PHE A 210 7.90 15.63 -0.29
C PHE A 210 7.78 17.16 -0.26
N ASN A 211 7.12 17.77 -1.26
CA ASN A 211 6.71 19.16 -1.26
C ASN A 211 5.20 19.36 -1.03
N ASP A 212 4.44 18.28 -0.86
CA ASP A 212 2.99 18.33 -0.63
C ASP A 212 2.67 19.00 0.72
N PRO A 213 1.75 20.00 0.76
CA PRO A 213 1.41 20.71 1.97
C PRO A 213 0.94 19.80 3.13
N GLN A 214 0.20 18.73 2.82
CA GLN A 214 -0.27 17.79 3.83
C GLN A 214 0.86 16.93 4.38
N VAL A 215 1.79 16.48 3.53
CA VAL A 215 2.98 15.70 3.92
C VAL A 215 3.88 16.55 4.82
N LEU A 216 4.09 17.82 4.47
CA LEU A 216 4.85 18.78 5.28
C LEU A 216 4.17 19.07 6.62
N ALA A 217 2.86 19.36 6.60
CA ALA A 217 2.08 19.60 7.82
C ALA A 217 2.04 18.41 8.77
N ARG A 218 2.19 17.18 8.25
CA ARG A 218 2.29 15.94 9.02
C ARG A 218 3.70 15.62 9.50
N ASN A 219 4.68 16.49 9.23
CA ASN A 219 6.09 16.32 9.59
C ASN A 219 6.66 14.96 9.11
N MET A 220 6.36 14.58 7.86
CA MET A 220 6.83 13.32 7.29
C MET A 220 8.28 13.36 6.81
N LEU A 221 8.99 14.48 7.00
CA LEU A 221 10.43 14.62 6.83
C LEU A 221 11.08 14.84 8.20
N VAL A 222 12.19 14.18 8.44
CA VAL A 222 13.02 14.35 9.63
C VAL A 222 14.47 14.56 9.22
N ASN A 223 15.10 15.57 9.81
CA ASN A 223 16.51 15.88 9.63
C ASN A 223 17.30 15.40 10.84
N ILE A 224 18.36 14.65 10.60
CA ILE A 224 19.25 14.09 11.62
C ILE A 224 20.67 14.57 11.32
N GLU A 225 21.36 15.09 12.34
CA GLU A 225 22.77 15.43 12.20
C GLU A 225 23.60 14.15 12.05
N GLU A 226 24.40 14.08 11.00
CA GLU A 226 25.30 12.98 10.71
C GLU A 226 26.73 13.52 10.47
N ARG A 227 27.72 12.86 11.10
CA ARG A 227 29.11 13.37 11.17
C ARG A 227 29.81 13.55 9.82
N ARG A 228 29.45 12.74 8.81
CA ARG A 228 30.11 12.78 7.49
C ARG A 228 29.40 13.67 6.49
N SER A 229 28.08 13.60 6.44
CA SER A 229 27.26 14.32 5.46
C SER A 229 26.70 15.64 5.99
N GLY A 230 26.84 15.90 7.29
CA GLY A 230 26.29 17.05 7.97
C GLY A 230 24.82 16.82 8.34
N GLU A 231 23.91 16.93 7.40
CA GLU A 231 22.47 16.72 7.62
C GLU A 231 21.96 15.58 6.72
N LEU A 232 21.25 14.65 7.33
CA LEU A 232 20.58 13.53 6.65
C LEU A 232 19.08 13.70 6.76
N THR A 233 18.40 13.87 5.63
CA THR A 233 16.92 13.94 5.58
C THR A 233 16.34 12.55 5.30
N LEU A 234 15.40 12.11 6.14
CA LEU A 234 14.74 10.82 6.04
C LEU A 234 13.22 10.97 6.11
N ALA A 235 12.50 9.96 5.60
CA ALA A 235 11.07 9.84 5.86
C ALA A 235 10.82 9.52 7.34
N ALA A 236 9.91 10.25 7.97
CA ALA A 236 9.57 10.09 9.38
C ALA A 236 8.70 8.84 9.62
N ASN A 237 8.62 8.43 10.88
CA ASN A 237 7.66 7.42 11.31
C ASN A 237 6.22 7.98 11.18
N PRO A 238 5.28 7.25 10.56
CA PRO A 238 3.92 7.74 10.35
C PRO A 238 3.04 7.77 11.60
N ILE A 239 3.50 7.20 12.73
CA ILE A 239 2.71 7.10 13.96
C ILE A 239 2.88 8.38 14.78
N ASN A 240 1.76 9.04 15.09
CA ASN A 240 1.73 10.20 15.97
C ASN A 240 1.06 9.83 17.30
N TYR A 241 1.85 9.77 18.37
CA TYR A 241 1.35 9.53 19.72
C TYR A 241 0.98 10.86 20.39
N SER A 242 -0.12 10.86 21.14
CA SER A 242 -0.56 12.06 21.90
C SER A 242 0.31 12.37 23.13
N ARG A 243 1.10 11.42 23.62
CA ARG A 243 1.94 11.56 24.84
C ARG A 243 3.39 11.16 24.61
N SER A 244 3.63 10.06 23.87
CA SER A 244 4.98 9.56 23.61
C SER A 244 5.62 10.34 22.47
N GLN A 245 6.92 10.53 22.54
CA GLN A 245 7.68 11.15 21.46
C GLN A 245 8.56 10.10 20.77
N ILE A 246 8.65 10.20 19.47
CA ILE A 246 9.61 9.42 18.67
C ILE A 246 10.88 10.24 18.58
N ASN A 247 12.01 9.63 18.92
CA ASN A 247 13.32 10.28 18.91
C ASN A 247 14.11 9.88 17.68
N TYR A 248 14.62 10.86 16.95
CA TYR A 248 15.45 10.72 15.75
C TYR A 248 16.89 11.22 15.97
N SER A 249 17.38 11.25 17.21
CA SER A 249 18.70 11.80 17.55
C SER A 249 19.90 10.93 17.15
N VAL A 250 19.65 9.68 16.75
CA VAL A 250 20.73 8.73 16.40
C VAL A 250 20.68 8.45 14.91
N PRO A 251 21.70 8.88 14.14
CA PRO A 251 21.82 8.55 12.72
C PRO A 251 22.13 7.06 12.52
N PRO A 252 21.97 6.53 11.30
CA PRO A 252 22.44 5.19 10.94
C PRO A 252 23.91 5.02 11.31
N PRO A 253 24.28 3.95 12.06
CA PRO A 253 25.66 3.76 12.51
C PRO A 253 26.58 3.33 11.37
N GLU A 254 27.86 3.68 11.47
CA GLU A 254 28.88 3.11 10.60
C GLU A 254 29.13 1.62 10.91
N LEU A 255 29.59 0.87 9.92
CA LEU A 255 29.93 -0.53 10.07
C LEU A 255 30.94 -0.72 11.21
N GLY A 256 30.57 -1.52 12.20
CA GLY A 256 31.42 -1.85 13.35
C GLY A 256 31.56 -0.76 14.42
N SER A 257 30.99 0.44 14.25
CA SER A 257 31.15 1.56 15.19
C SER A 257 30.64 1.29 16.61
N SER A 258 29.69 0.37 16.75
CA SER A 258 29.12 -0.02 18.06
C SER A 258 29.75 -1.29 18.65
N THR A 259 30.69 -1.94 17.98
CA THR A 259 31.24 -3.25 18.40
C THR A 259 31.87 -3.18 19.78
N GLU A 260 32.80 -2.24 19.98
CA GLU A 260 33.52 -2.10 21.26
C GLU A 260 32.56 -1.77 22.42
N SER A 261 31.64 -0.83 22.21
CA SER A 261 30.66 -0.45 23.24
C SER A 261 29.69 -1.59 23.60
N ILE A 262 29.31 -2.43 22.64
CA ILE A 262 28.45 -3.59 22.89
C ILE A 262 29.22 -4.66 23.65
N LEU A 263 30.43 -4.98 23.22
CA LEU A 263 31.27 -5.99 23.89
C LEU A 263 31.58 -5.59 25.32
N SER A 264 31.96 -4.34 25.57
CA SER A 264 32.29 -3.87 26.91
C SER A 264 31.05 -3.70 27.82
N ASN A 265 29.98 -3.06 27.32
CA ASN A 265 28.86 -2.66 28.17
C ASN A 265 27.83 -3.79 28.38
N TYR A 266 27.70 -4.74 27.47
CA TYR A 266 26.70 -5.81 27.56
C TYR A 266 27.28 -7.20 27.78
N LEU A 267 28.51 -7.45 27.35
CA LEU A 267 29.15 -8.77 27.45
C LEU A 267 30.34 -8.79 28.39
N GLU A 268 30.68 -7.66 29.00
CA GLU A 268 31.79 -7.51 29.96
C GLU A 268 33.16 -7.98 29.41
N TYR A 269 33.34 -7.96 28.08
CA TYR A 269 34.64 -8.19 27.48
C TYR A 269 35.56 -6.97 27.71
N SER A 270 36.76 -7.22 28.22
CA SER A 270 37.82 -6.23 28.44
C SER A 270 38.70 -6.05 27.20
#